data_5ef0be68d70d38d9d9ecd84258053bd5
#
_entry.id   5ef0be68d70d38d9d9ecd84258053bd5
#
_cell.length_a   1.000
_cell.length_b   1.000
_cell.length_c   1.000
_cell.angle_alpha   90.00
_cell.angle_beta   90.00
_cell.angle_gamma   90.00
#
_symmetry.space_group_name_H-M   'P 1'
#
loop_
_entity.id
_entity.type
_entity.pdbx_description
1 polymer ?
#
loop_
_entity_poly.entity_id
_entity_poly.type
_entity_poly.pdbx_seq_one_letter_code
_entity_poly.pdbx_strand_id
1 'polypeptide(L)'
;KTSEGFKVMKVNFYKDIESGFALIKNYLKDSGVNYISSFLSIDLSKPEDYDTERGVKIRYDRKKAAYLCCLKQAGFKLPDSLNKITFEGKSELNNLSDVNPGNGVTFDDAIRWFEAVWSEAGEAILDKYKKDKGRPLFDEDMCAIMTFLTRRSVPKGNSTISGYRKLNAIRDQHTEKSEEPFETDIIKQLRDGKIIIIDLSQGNPDLQSLYSERICQKIFSDSMINFINSKP
;
A
#
# COMPACT_ATOMS: atom_id res chain seq x y z
N LYS A 1 -22.22 -6.71 -23.09
CA LYS A 1 -22.38 -8.18 -22.92
C LYS A 1 -20.98 -8.73 -22.80
N THR A 2 -20.49 -8.98 -21.59
CA THR A 2 -19.30 -9.80 -21.38
C THR A 2 -19.66 -11.21 -21.83
N SER A 3 -18.94 -11.75 -22.82
CA SER A 3 -19.06 -13.15 -23.18
C SER A 3 -18.80 -14.00 -21.94
N GLU A 4 -19.58 -15.03 -21.70
CA GLU A 4 -19.34 -16.01 -20.66
C GLU A 4 -17.87 -16.47 -20.77
N GLY A 5 -17.09 -16.27 -19.71
CA GLY A 5 -15.69 -16.69 -19.65
C GLY A 5 -14.63 -15.58 -19.66
N PHE A 6 -14.98 -14.31 -19.90
CA PHE A 6 -14.00 -13.21 -19.81
C PHE A 6 -14.09 -12.50 -18.45
N LYS A 7 -12.99 -12.48 -17.70
CA LYS A 7 -12.89 -11.82 -16.40
C LYS A 7 -11.73 -10.83 -16.43
N VAL A 8 -12.00 -9.56 -16.14
CA VAL A 8 -10.95 -8.57 -15.92
C VAL A 8 -10.36 -8.78 -14.54
N MET A 9 -9.05 -9.02 -14.47
CA MET A 9 -8.35 -9.09 -13.20
C MET A 9 -8.25 -7.70 -12.60
N LYS A 10 -8.76 -7.55 -11.38
CA LYS A 10 -8.61 -6.35 -10.55
C LYS A 10 -7.88 -6.71 -9.28
N VAL A 11 -7.08 -5.79 -8.78
CA VAL A 11 -6.29 -5.96 -7.58
C VAL A 11 -6.97 -5.29 -6.40
N ASN A 12 -6.98 -5.92 -5.24
CA ASN A 12 -7.35 -5.25 -4.01
C ASN A 12 -6.12 -4.51 -3.44
N PHE A 13 -6.01 -3.21 -3.75
CA PHE A 13 -4.85 -2.39 -3.36
C PHE A 13 -4.62 -2.30 -1.84
N TYR A 14 -5.65 -2.59 -1.02
CA TYR A 14 -5.53 -2.62 0.44
C TYR A 14 -5.01 -3.96 0.98
N LYS A 15 -5.29 -5.05 0.29
CA LYS A 15 -4.91 -6.42 0.70
C LYS A 15 -3.61 -6.86 0.03
N ASP A 16 -3.51 -6.67 -1.28
CA ASP A 16 -2.34 -6.95 -2.11
C ASP A 16 -1.58 -5.65 -2.40
N ILE A 17 -0.86 -5.17 -1.37
CA ILE A 17 -0.12 -3.90 -1.43
C ILE A 17 0.96 -3.96 -2.51
N GLU A 18 1.63 -5.10 -2.65
CA GLU A 18 2.72 -5.29 -3.60
C GLU A 18 2.24 -5.08 -5.05
N SER A 19 1.21 -5.81 -5.48
CA SER A 19 0.63 -5.64 -6.82
C SER A 19 0.01 -4.27 -7.01
N GLY A 20 -0.70 -3.76 -6.01
CA GLY A 20 -1.29 -2.43 -6.06
C GLY A 20 -0.23 -1.34 -6.24
N PHE A 21 0.88 -1.44 -5.50
CA PHE A 21 1.97 -0.47 -5.61
C PHE A 21 2.76 -0.62 -6.92
N ALA A 22 2.93 -1.84 -7.43
CA ALA A 22 3.53 -2.07 -8.75
C ALA A 22 2.72 -1.41 -9.88
N LEU A 23 1.38 -1.50 -9.81
CA LEU A 23 0.49 -0.78 -10.74
C LEU A 23 0.64 0.74 -10.64
N ILE A 24 0.75 1.28 -9.41
CA ILE A 24 1.01 2.70 -9.18
C ILE A 24 2.36 3.10 -9.78
N LYS A 25 3.42 2.33 -9.51
CA LYS A 25 4.75 2.57 -10.07
C LYS A 25 4.70 2.63 -11.59
N ASN A 26 4.08 1.64 -12.22
CA ASN A 26 3.96 1.60 -13.67
C ASN A 26 3.21 2.82 -14.23
N TYR A 27 2.13 3.22 -13.58
CA TYR A 27 1.32 4.35 -14.05
C TYR A 27 2.04 5.69 -13.93
N LEU A 28 2.83 5.89 -12.86
CA LEU A 28 3.47 7.17 -12.55
C LEU A 28 4.93 7.27 -12.98
N LYS A 29 5.55 6.22 -13.53
CA LYS A 29 6.99 6.14 -13.83
C LYS A 29 7.52 7.28 -14.70
N ASP A 30 6.71 7.74 -15.65
CA ASP A 30 7.11 8.78 -16.61
C ASP A 30 6.77 10.21 -16.15
N SER A 31 6.44 10.37 -14.87
CA SER A 31 5.97 11.66 -14.32
C SER A 31 7.03 12.76 -14.32
N GLY A 32 8.32 12.44 -14.20
CA GLY A 32 9.42 13.40 -14.15
C GLY A 32 9.39 14.39 -12.96
N VAL A 33 8.51 14.18 -11.97
CA VAL A 33 8.33 15.09 -10.82
C VAL A 33 8.97 14.49 -9.57
N ASN A 34 9.88 15.23 -8.93
CA ASN A 34 10.69 14.74 -7.82
C ASN A 34 9.89 14.07 -6.67
N TYR A 35 8.80 14.70 -6.19
CA TYR A 35 8.04 14.09 -5.10
C TYR A 35 7.34 12.79 -5.51
N ILE A 36 7.01 12.62 -6.80
CA ILE A 36 6.48 11.37 -7.33
C ILE A 36 7.59 10.32 -7.38
N SER A 37 8.77 10.66 -7.88
CA SER A 37 9.93 9.75 -7.88
C SER A 37 10.27 9.29 -6.48
N SER A 38 10.28 10.19 -5.49
CA SER A 38 10.47 9.83 -4.08
C SER A 38 9.36 8.90 -3.56
N PHE A 39 8.10 9.14 -3.93
CA PHE A 39 7.00 8.26 -3.56
C PHE A 39 7.12 6.87 -4.22
N LEU A 40 7.56 6.79 -5.47
CA LEU A 40 7.73 5.52 -6.18
C LEU A 40 8.95 4.71 -5.68
N SER A 41 9.92 5.34 -5.02
CA SER A 41 11.11 4.67 -4.46
C SER A 41 10.86 4.02 -3.09
N ILE A 42 9.73 4.29 -2.44
CA ILE A 42 9.45 3.73 -1.11
C ILE A 42 9.42 2.21 -1.13
N ASP A 43 9.86 1.62 -0.03
CA ASP A 43 9.77 0.19 0.22
C ASP A 43 8.57 -0.11 1.14
N LEU A 44 7.60 -0.85 0.62
CA LEU A 44 6.41 -1.32 1.34
C LEU A 44 6.46 -2.82 1.65
N SER A 45 7.58 -3.51 1.37
CA SER A 45 7.75 -4.91 1.74
C SER A 45 7.77 -5.06 3.26
N LYS A 46 7.22 -6.19 3.75
CA LYS A 46 7.27 -6.50 5.19
C LYS A 46 8.72 -6.84 5.56
N PRO A 47 9.35 -6.08 6.50
CA PRO A 47 10.72 -6.36 6.92
C PRO A 47 10.86 -7.75 7.54
N GLU A 48 12.04 -8.38 7.38
CA GLU A 48 12.33 -9.70 7.98
C GLU A 48 12.21 -9.67 9.50
N ASP A 49 12.67 -8.57 10.13
CA ASP A 49 12.65 -8.38 11.59
C ASP A 49 11.31 -7.82 12.12
N TYR A 50 10.25 -7.80 11.29
CA TYR A 50 8.95 -7.25 11.69
C TYR A 50 8.36 -7.89 12.95
N ASP A 51 8.48 -9.21 13.08
CA ASP A 51 7.89 -9.95 14.19
C ASP A 51 8.82 -10.04 15.41
N THR A 52 10.10 -9.69 15.27
CA THR A 52 11.14 -9.79 16.32
C THR A 52 11.53 -8.44 16.89
N GLU A 53 11.56 -7.38 16.08
CA GLU A 53 11.95 -6.04 16.51
C GLU A 53 10.77 -5.06 16.56
N ARG A 54 10.32 -4.72 17.78
CA ARG A 54 9.23 -3.76 18.00
C ARG A 54 9.42 -2.43 17.25
N GLY A 55 10.66 -1.91 17.21
CA GLY A 55 10.93 -0.65 16.53
C GLY A 55 10.75 -0.72 15.02
N VAL A 56 11.07 -1.87 14.41
CA VAL A 56 10.87 -2.15 12.99
C VAL A 56 9.37 -2.23 12.70
N LYS A 57 8.65 -3.01 13.52
CA LYS A 57 7.19 -3.14 13.42
C LYS A 57 6.47 -1.80 13.47
N ILE A 58 6.79 -0.94 14.45
CA ILE A 58 6.17 0.38 14.60
C ILE A 58 6.40 1.26 13.36
N ARG A 59 7.60 1.28 12.80
CA ARG A 59 7.91 2.06 11.60
C ARG A 59 7.16 1.54 10.39
N TYR A 60 7.16 0.22 10.19
CA TYR A 60 6.45 -0.42 9.09
C TYR A 60 4.95 -0.19 9.16
N ASP A 61 4.31 -0.45 10.32
CA ASP A 61 2.86 -0.30 10.50
C ASP A 61 2.42 1.14 10.24
N ARG A 62 3.21 2.13 10.68
CA ARG A 62 2.94 3.55 10.43
C ARG A 62 3.08 3.92 8.94
N LYS A 63 4.15 3.45 8.30
CA LYS A 63 4.38 3.63 6.86
C LYS A 63 3.26 3.02 6.03
N LYS A 64 2.91 1.78 6.32
CA LYS A 64 1.77 1.09 5.70
C LYS A 64 0.46 1.84 5.91
N ALA A 65 0.16 2.30 7.13
CA ALA A 65 -1.04 3.07 7.44
C ALA A 65 -1.13 4.35 6.61
N ALA A 66 -0.05 5.12 6.51
CA ALA A 66 -0.01 6.35 5.71
C ALA A 66 -0.22 6.05 4.22
N TYR A 67 0.38 4.99 3.68
CA TYR A 67 0.14 4.55 2.30
C TYR A 67 -1.33 4.19 2.06
N LEU A 68 -1.95 3.40 2.94
CA LEU A 68 -3.37 3.04 2.83
C LEU A 68 -4.28 4.27 2.91
N CYS A 69 -3.91 5.27 3.72
CA CYS A 69 -4.59 6.56 3.76
C CYS A 69 -4.49 7.33 2.42
N CYS A 70 -3.36 7.23 1.69
CA CYS A 70 -3.26 7.79 0.33
C CYS A 70 -4.29 7.17 -0.63
N LEU A 71 -4.49 5.85 -0.57
CA LEU A 71 -5.50 5.16 -1.37
C LEU A 71 -6.91 5.63 -1.02
N LYS A 72 -7.23 5.73 0.27
CA LYS A 72 -8.53 6.22 0.74
C LYS A 72 -8.80 7.64 0.26
N GLN A 73 -7.84 8.55 0.40
CA GLN A 73 -7.93 9.93 -0.08
C GLN A 73 -8.05 10.04 -1.60
N ALA A 74 -7.43 9.11 -2.33
CA ALA A 74 -7.57 9.01 -3.78
C ALA A 74 -8.93 8.40 -4.22
N GLY A 75 -9.79 8.01 -3.27
CA GLY A 75 -11.14 7.52 -3.55
C GLY A 75 -11.21 6.03 -3.91
N PHE A 76 -10.17 5.25 -3.57
CA PHE A 76 -10.27 3.78 -3.63
C PHE A 76 -11.25 3.30 -2.56
N LYS A 77 -12.19 2.44 -2.93
CA LYS A 77 -13.18 1.91 -2.00
C LYS A 77 -12.54 0.98 -0.99
N LEU A 78 -12.86 1.17 0.28
CA LEU A 78 -12.39 0.26 1.33
C LEU A 78 -13.11 -1.09 1.23
N PRO A 79 -12.39 -2.21 1.41
CA PRO A 79 -13.03 -3.50 1.67
C PRO A 79 -13.87 -3.45 2.94
N ASP A 80 -15.02 -4.13 2.97
CA ASP A 80 -15.91 -4.17 4.15
C ASP A 80 -15.19 -4.70 5.40
N SER A 81 -14.22 -5.59 5.23
CA SER A 81 -13.39 -6.14 6.30
C SER A 81 -12.33 -5.16 6.86
N LEU A 82 -12.15 -3.98 6.23
CA LEU A 82 -11.09 -3.01 6.60
C LEU A 82 -11.70 -1.66 6.97
N ASN A 83 -12.38 -1.58 8.10
CA ASN A 83 -13.02 -0.36 8.59
C ASN A 83 -12.15 0.44 9.58
N LYS A 84 -11.10 -0.16 10.12
CA LYS A 84 -10.17 0.45 11.07
C LYS A 84 -8.73 0.17 10.70
N ILE A 85 -7.84 1.07 11.15
CA ILE A 85 -6.40 0.94 10.99
C ILE A 85 -5.72 1.19 12.35
N THR A 86 -4.64 0.48 12.60
CA THR A 86 -3.91 0.57 13.87
C THR A 86 -2.43 0.78 13.59
N PHE A 87 -1.83 1.76 14.28
CA PHE A 87 -0.39 2.01 14.28
C PHE A 87 0.01 2.79 15.52
N GLU A 88 1.27 2.70 15.96
CA GLU A 88 1.71 3.45 17.12
C GLU A 88 2.08 4.90 16.75
N GLY A 89 1.42 5.87 17.41
CA GLY A 89 1.78 7.28 17.45
C GLY A 89 2.48 7.62 18.76
N LYS A 90 3.35 8.64 18.76
CA LYS A 90 3.85 9.22 20.00
C LYS A 90 2.75 10.05 20.68
N SER A 91 2.73 10.04 22.02
CA SER A 91 1.72 10.79 22.79
C SER A 91 1.69 12.27 22.44
N GLU A 92 2.86 12.91 22.28
CA GLU A 92 2.96 14.32 21.87
C GLU A 92 2.32 14.59 20.49
N LEU A 93 2.49 13.66 19.53
CA LEU A 93 1.86 13.75 18.21
C LEU A 93 0.37 13.41 18.26
N ASN A 94 -0.03 12.45 19.11
CA ASN A 94 -1.44 12.10 19.29
C ASN A 94 -2.25 13.29 19.84
N ASN A 95 -1.64 14.09 20.72
CA ASN A 95 -2.27 15.27 21.29
C ASN A 95 -2.54 16.40 20.27
N LEU A 96 -1.83 16.40 19.13
CA LEU A 96 -2.07 17.42 18.07
C LEU A 96 -3.41 17.24 17.39
N SER A 97 -3.90 16.04 17.28
CA SER A 97 -5.14 15.70 16.57
C SER A 97 -6.24 15.18 17.49
N ASP A 98 -5.93 15.00 18.77
CA ASP A 98 -6.78 14.31 19.74
C ASP A 98 -7.17 12.88 19.29
N VAL A 99 -6.23 12.22 18.58
CA VAL A 99 -6.40 10.86 18.04
C VAL A 99 -5.28 9.98 18.55
N ASN A 100 -5.65 8.82 19.11
CA ASN A 100 -4.68 7.77 19.47
C ASN A 100 -4.81 6.57 18.51
N PRO A 101 -3.96 6.48 17.47
CA PRO A 101 -4.08 5.43 16.46
C PRO A 101 -3.74 4.03 16.99
N GLY A 102 -3.10 3.91 18.17
CA GLY A 102 -2.83 2.63 18.84
C GLY A 102 -4.10 1.89 19.26
N ASN A 103 -5.21 2.57 19.43
CA ASN A 103 -6.50 1.97 19.82
C ASN A 103 -7.34 1.46 18.63
N GLY A 104 -6.82 1.57 17.41
CA GLY A 104 -7.57 1.27 16.19
C GLY A 104 -8.59 2.38 15.87
N VAL A 105 -8.29 3.15 14.85
CA VAL A 105 -9.05 4.35 14.44
C VAL A 105 -9.63 4.18 13.05
N THR A 106 -10.61 4.99 12.70
CA THR A 106 -11.11 5.06 11.32
C THR A 106 -10.02 5.61 10.38
N PHE A 107 -10.17 5.37 9.08
CA PHE A 107 -9.25 5.96 8.09
C PHE A 107 -9.29 7.50 8.12
N ASP A 108 -10.45 8.09 8.35
CA ASP A 108 -10.61 9.55 8.40
C ASP A 108 -9.90 10.13 9.63
N ASP A 109 -9.96 9.46 10.78
CA ASP A 109 -9.19 9.82 11.96
C ASP A 109 -7.69 9.65 11.77
N ALA A 110 -7.27 8.56 11.12
CA ALA A 110 -5.87 8.34 10.79
C ALA A 110 -5.33 9.44 9.85
N ILE A 111 -6.10 9.82 8.83
CA ILE A 111 -5.75 10.93 7.93
C ILE A 111 -5.61 12.24 8.71
N ARG A 112 -6.57 12.55 9.59
CA ARG A 112 -6.51 13.73 10.46
C ARG A 112 -5.26 13.72 11.34
N TRP A 113 -4.88 12.56 11.88
CA TRP A 113 -3.64 12.40 12.63
C TRP A 113 -2.40 12.70 11.76
N PHE A 114 -2.29 12.13 10.56
CA PHE A 114 -1.17 12.38 9.66
C PHE A 114 -1.10 13.86 9.23
N GLU A 115 -2.24 14.50 8.95
CA GLU A 115 -2.30 15.92 8.59
C GLU A 115 -1.83 16.81 9.74
N ALA A 116 -2.23 16.50 10.98
CA ALA A 116 -1.78 17.22 12.17
C ALA A 116 -0.29 17.06 12.42
N VAL A 117 0.24 15.84 12.22
CA VAL A 117 1.68 15.57 12.34
C VAL A 117 2.50 16.25 11.24
N TRP A 118 1.95 16.39 10.02
CA TRP A 118 2.59 17.10 8.90
C TRP A 118 2.17 18.58 8.87
N SER A 119 2.18 19.23 10.03
CA SER A 119 1.93 20.65 10.25
C SER A 119 3.13 21.33 10.89
N GLU A 120 3.10 22.64 11.04
CA GLU A 120 4.16 23.39 11.73
C GLU A 120 4.35 22.93 13.19
N ALA A 121 3.25 22.67 13.89
CA ALA A 121 3.31 22.14 15.27
C ALA A 121 3.90 20.72 15.32
N GLY A 122 3.56 19.87 14.37
CA GLY A 122 4.11 18.53 14.26
C GLY A 122 5.60 18.53 13.91
N GLU A 123 6.04 19.41 13.00
CA GLU A 123 7.44 19.57 12.62
C GLU A 123 8.30 19.92 13.85
N ALA A 124 7.82 20.83 14.71
CA ALA A 124 8.54 21.21 15.94
C ALA A 124 8.78 19.98 16.86
N ILE A 125 7.80 19.07 16.95
CA ILE A 125 7.93 17.83 17.73
C ILE A 125 8.91 16.85 17.04
N LEU A 126 8.84 16.70 15.72
CA LEU A 126 9.73 15.86 14.94
C LEU A 126 11.19 16.34 15.04
N ASP A 127 11.43 17.65 14.96
CA ASP A 127 12.75 18.25 15.10
C ASP A 127 13.31 18.08 16.52
N LYS A 128 12.48 18.29 17.53
CA LYS A 128 12.84 18.01 18.93
C LYS A 128 13.26 16.56 19.09
N TYR A 129 12.47 15.63 18.55
CA TYR A 129 12.80 14.19 18.60
C TYR A 129 14.14 13.89 17.95
N LYS A 130 14.40 14.47 16.76
CA LYS A 130 15.67 14.29 16.04
C LYS A 130 16.86 14.79 16.87
N LYS A 131 16.72 15.94 17.54
CA LYS A 131 17.75 16.48 18.44
C LYS A 131 17.99 15.57 19.65
N ASP A 132 16.93 15.10 20.30
CA ASP A 132 16.99 14.31 21.53
C ASP A 132 17.51 12.88 21.28
N LYS A 133 17.20 12.28 20.12
CA LYS A 133 17.53 10.88 19.80
C LYS A 133 18.64 10.69 18.78
N GLY A 134 19.16 11.77 18.19
CA GLY A 134 20.19 11.71 17.15
C GLY A 134 19.74 11.11 15.81
N ARG A 135 18.44 10.81 15.67
CA ARG A 135 17.84 10.24 14.45
C ARG A 135 16.42 10.75 14.23
N PRO A 136 15.96 10.87 12.97
CA PRO A 136 14.59 11.29 12.70
C PRO A 136 13.59 10.22 13.16
N LEU A 137 12.38 10.67 13.52
CA LEU A 137 11.23 9.78 13.79
C LEU A 137 10.63 9.23 12.49
N PHE A 138 10.64 10.03 11.43
CA PHE A 138 10.22 9.68 10.10
C PHE A 138 11.44 9.55 9.20
N ASP A 139 11.59 8.39 8.57
CA ASP A 139 12.60 8.14 7.55
C ASP A 139 12.20 8.79 6.21
N GLU A 140 13.05 8.65 5.21
CA GLU A 140 12.82 9.23 3.88
C GLU A 140 11.54 8.67 3.22
N ASP A 141 11.29 7.37 3.35
CA ASP A 141 10.08 6.73 2.85
C ASP A 141 8.82 7.34 3.47
N MET A 142 8.83 7.47 4.81
CA MET A 142 7.70 8.05 5.54
C MET A 142 7.48 9.51 5.13
N CYS A 143 8.55 10.30 4.97
CA CYS A 143 8.48 11.68 4.50
C CYS A 143 7.90 11.76 3.07
N ALA A 144 8.29 10.84 2.18
CA ALA A 144 7.75 10.78 0.82
C ALA A 144 6.25 10.47 0.82
N ILE A 145 5.79 9.53 1.66
CA ILE A 145 4.37 9.22 1.81
C ILE A 145 3.61 10.40 2.42
N MET A 146 4.15 11.05 3.44
CA MET A 146 3.53 12.21 4.07
C MET A 146 3.34 13.36 3.09
N THR A 147 4.36 13.63 2.27
CA THR A 147 4.28 14.61 1.17
C THR A 147 3.14 14.26 0.21
N PHE A 148 3.03 13.00 -0.17
CA PHE A 148 2.01 12.51 -1.10
C PHE A 148 0.60 12.55 -0.49
N LEU A 149 0.44 12.12 0.77
CA LEU A 149 -0.81 12.08 1.51
C LEU A 149 -1.36 13.47 1.81
N THR A 150 -0.54 14.34 2.38
CA THR A 150 -0.98 15.68 2.82
C THR A 150 -0.97 16.71 1.70
N ARG A 151 -0.37 16.36 0.55
CA ARG A 151 -0.17 17.26 -0.59
C ARG A 151 0.68 18.49 -0.27
N ARG A 152 1.58 18.36 0.71
CA ARG A 152 2.54 19.41 1.12
C ARG A 152 3.95 18.86 1.03
N SER A 153 4.84 19.55 0.31
CA SER A 153 6.23 19.13 0.17
C SER A 153 7.03 19.18 1.47
N VAL A 154 6.64 20.08 2.36
CA VAL A 154 7.19 20.21 3.71
C VAL A 154 6.07 20.57 4.69
N PRO A 155 6.21 20.27 6.00
CA PRO A 155 5.17 20.55 7.01
C PRO A 155 4.74 22.03 7.05
N LYS A 156 5.68 22.96 6.96
CA LYS A 156 5.42 24.43 6.95
C LYS A 156 5.02 24.98 5.58
N GLY A 157 5.03 24.15 4.53
CA GLY A 157 4.81 24.63 3.18
C GLY A 157 3.34 25.01 2.91
N ASN A 158 3.14 26.20 2.35
CA ASN A 158 1.82 26.62 1.84
C ASN A 158 1.55 26.13 0.41
N SER A 159 2.58 25.61 -0.30
CA SER A 159 2.43 25.11 -1.66
C SER A 159 1.77 23.73 -1.67
N THR A 160 0.67 23.63 -2.42
CA THR A 160 -0.07 22.39 -2.58
C THR A 160 0.37 21.68 -3.85
N ILE A 161 0.75 20.41 -3.72
CA ILE A 161 1.04 19.51 -4.85
C ILE A 161 -0.16 18.62 -5.15
N SER A 162 -0.13 17.90 -6.27
CA SER A 162 -1.24 16.99 -6.62
C SER A 162 -1.34 15.79 -5.66
N GLY A 163 -0.20 15.25 -5.20
CA GLY A 163 -0.13 14.16 -4.24
C GLY A 163 -1.01 12.97 -4.63
N TYR A 164 -1.76 12.43 -3.67
CA TYR A 164 -2.63 11.27 -3.84
C TYR A 164 -3.64 11.40 -5.00
N ARG A 165 -4.00 12.63 -5.42
CA ARG A 165 -4.91 12.85 -6.56
C ARG A 165 -4.40 12.25 -7.86
N LYS A 166 -3.08 12.05 -7.98
CA LYS A 166 -2.47 11.36 -9.11
C LYS A 166 -2.91 9.90 -9.26
N LEU A 167 -3.40 9.29 -8.19
CA LEU A 167 -3.88 7.90 -8.21
C LEU A 167 -5.32 7.75 -8.73
N ASN A 168 -6.06 8.86 -8.91
CA ASN A 168 -7.47 8.80 -9.31
C ASN A 168 -7.70 8.03 -10.62
N ALA A 169 -6.76 8.11 -11.55
CA ALA A 169 -6.89 7.51 -12.87
C ALA A 169 -6.79 5.96 -12.86
N ILE A 170 -6.22 5.36 -11.82
CA ILE A 170 -6.06 3.90 -11.72
C ILE A 170 -7.06 3.24 -10.76
N ARG A 171 -8.02 3.99 -10.24
CA ARG A 171 -9.05 3.44 -9.32
C ARG A 171 -9.84 2.28 -9.92
N ASP A 172 -10.06 2.31 -11.23
CA ASP A 172 -10.83 1.26 -11.92
C ASP A 172 -10.11 -0.09 -11.95
N GLN A 173 -8.82 -0.12 -11.66
CA GLN A 173 -8.03 -1.34 -11.50
C GLN A 173 -8.17 -1.96 -10.11
N HIS A 174 -8.82 -1.26 -9.17
CA HIS A 174 -9.08 -1.72 -7.82
C HIS A 174 -10.42 -2.43 -7.69
N THR A 175 -10.49 -3.41 -6.78
CA THR A 175 -11.73 -4.04 -6.31
C THR A 175 -11.72 -4.19 -4.80
N GLU A 176 -12.80 -3.78 -4.15
CA GLU A 176 -13.01 -3.99 -2.71
C GLU A 176 -13.44 -5.43 -2.38
N LYS A 177 -13.94 -6.17 -3.38
CA LYS A 177 -14.61 -7.47 -3.19
C LYS A 177 -13.65 -8.66 -3.18
N SER A 178 -12.45 -8.52 -3.73
CA SER A 178 -11.48 -9.62 -3.75
C SER A 178 -10.77 -9.69 -2.41
N GLU A 179 -11.07 -10.71 -1.61
CA GLU A 179 -10.37 -11.00 -0.37
C GLU A 179 -9.13 -11.88 -0.58
N GLU A 180 -9.12 -12.62 -1.68
CA GLU A 180 -8.01 -13.50 -2.05
C GLU A 180 -7.23 -12.96 -3.25
N PRO A 181 -5.92 -13.22 -3.31
CA PRO A 181 -5.11 -12.94 -4.50
C PRO A 181 -5.69 -13.66 -5.73
N PHE A 182 -5.60 -13.04 -6.90
CA PHE A 182 -6.13 -13.59 -8.14
C PHE A 182 -5.52 -14.95 -8.52
N GLU A 183 -4.30 -15.22 -8.06
CA GLU A 183 -3.61 -16.50 -8.26
C GLU A 183 -4.35 -17.66 -7.61
N THR A 184 -5.01 -17.42 -6.48
CA THR A 184 -5.82 -18.44 -5.79
C THR A 184 -7.03 -18.84 -6.62
N ASP A 185 -7.69 -17.87 -7.25
CA ASP A 185 -8.81 -18.15 -8.17
C ASP A 185 -8.36 -18.95 -9.40
N ILE A 186 -7.18 -18.61 -9.95
CA ILE A 186 -6.57 -19.37 -11.06
C ILE A 186 -6.33 -20.84 -10.66
N ILE A 187 -5.70 -21.08 -9.51
CA ILE A 187 -5.44 -22.44 -9.03
C ILE A 187 -6.73 -23.23 -8.87
N LYS A 188 -7.76 -22.61 -8.28
CA LYS A 188 -9.05 -23.27 -8.10
C LYS A 188 -9.66 -23.70 -9.43
N GLN A 189 -9.63 -22.83 -10.43
CA GLN A 189 -10.17 -23.16 -11.76
C GLN A 189 -9.34 -24.23 -12.48
N LEU A 190 -8.00 -24.22 -12.34
CA LEU A 190 -7.13 -25.28 -12.86
C LEU A 190 -7.44 -26.64 -12.22
N ARG A 191 -7.68 -26.68 -10.92
CA ARG A 191 -8.09 -27.90 -10.20
C ARG A 191 -9.47 -28.40 -10.65
N ASP A 192 -10.36 -27.49 -11.05
CA ASP A 192 -11.66 -27.84 -11.65
C ASP A 192 -11.51 -28.37 -13.10
N GLY A 193 -10.28 -28.56 -13.60
CA GLY A 193 -10.00 -29.07 -14.95
C GLY A 193 -10.21 -28.04 -16.06
N LYS A 194 -10.31 -26.76 -15.76
CA LYS A 194 -10.50 -25.71 -16.77
C LYS A 194 -9.18 -25.30 -17.41
N ILE A 195 -9.24 -24.92 -18.67
CA ILE A 195 -8.14 -24.23 -19.37
C ILE A 195 -8.28 -22.74 -19.13
N ILE A 196 -7.22 -22.09 -18.66
CA ILE A 196 -7.18 -20.67 -18.39
C ILE A 196 -6.23 -20.00 -19.36
N ILE A 197 -6.70 -18.97 -20.05
CA ILE A 197 -5.91 -18.09 -20.91
C ILE A 197 -5.77 -16.76 -20.22
N ILE A 198 -4.53 -16.34 -19.94
CA ILE A 198 -4.22 -15.08 -19.27
C ILE A 198 -3.62 -14.13 -20.29
N ASP A 199 -4.34 -13.07 -20.61
CA ASP A 199 -3.88 -12.02 -21.50
C ASP A 199 -3.19 -10.91 -20.70
N LEU A 200 -1.87 -10.81 -20.83
CA LEU A 200 -1.03 -9.78 -20.22
C LEU A 200 -0.59 -8.70 -21.20
N SER A 201 -1.10 -8.71 -22.43
CA SER A 201 -0.67 -7.81 -23.52
C SER A 201 -0.85 -6.32 -23.22
N GLN A 202 -1.78 -5.97 -22.32
CA GLN A 202 -2.06 -4.59 -21.91
C GLN A 202 -1.10 -4.05 -20.84
N GLY A 203 -0.26 -4.91 -20.25
CA GLY A 203 0.75 -4.51 -19.25
C GLY A 203 2.06 -4.08 -19.89
N ASN A 204 2.83 -3.24 -19.19
CA ASN A 204 4.23 -3.06 -19.55
C ASN A 204 5.06 -4.31 -19.19
N PRO A 205 6.30 -4.46 -19.70
CA PRO A 205 7.15 -5.63 -19.43
C PRO A 205 7.32 -5.95 -17.94
N ASP A 206 7.45 -4.95 -17.06
CA ASP A 206 7.64 -5.15 -15.62
C ASP A 206 6.39 -5.76 -14.98
N LEU A 207 5.20 -5.28 -15.36
CA LEU A 207 3.93 -5.85 -14.89
C LEU A 207 3.68 -7.25 -15.45
N GLN A 208 4.00 -7.46 -16.73
CA GLN A 208 3.91 -8.79 -17.35
C GLN A 208 4.80 -9.78 -16.61
N SER A 209 6.06 -9.40 -16.32
CA SER A 209 7.01 -10.21 -15.55
C SER A 209 6.49 -10.51 -14.15
N LEU A 210 6.05 -9.48 -13.41
CA LEU A 210 5.51 -9.63 -12.05
C LEU A 210 4.34 -10.61 -12.01
N TYR A 211 3.34 -10.42 -12.87
CA TYR A 211 2.18 -11.30 -12.87
C TYR A 211 2.50 -12.72 -13.35
N SER A 212 3.35 -12.87 -14.37
CA SER A 212 3.79 -14.18 -14.85
C SER A 212 4.53 -14.94 -13.76
N GLU A 213 5.47 -14.29 -13.08
CA GLU A 213 6.23 -14.88 -11.99
C GLU A 213 5.32 -15.33 -10.84
N ARG A 214 4.42 -14.47 -10.35
CA ARG A 214 3.49 -14.79 -9.27
C ARG A 214 2.59 -15.98 -9.63
N ILE A 215 2.03 -16.01 -10.84
CA ILE A 215 1.18 -17.09 -11.30
C ILE A 215 1.99 -18.41 -11.37
N CYS A 216 3.17 -18.38 -11.97
CA CYS A 216 4.03 -19.56 -12.08
C CYS A 216 4.47 -20.07 -10.70
N GLN A 217 4.90 -19.20 -9.80
CA GLN A 217 5.28 -19.56 -8.44
C GLN A 217 4.11 -20.20 -7.68
N LYS A 218 2.90 -19.62 -7.81
CA LYS A 218 1.72 -20.17 -7.15
C LYS A 218 1.33 -21.53 -7.68
N ILE A 219 1.33 -21.73 -9.02
CA ILE A 219 1.07 -23.03 -9.65
C ILE A 219 2.09 -24.07 -9.21
N PHE A 220 3.38 -23.71 -9.22
CA PHE A 220 4.45 -24.61 -8.80
C PHE A 220 4.31 -25.01 -7.33
N SER A 221 4.14 -24.05 -6.44
CA SER A 221 3.96 -24.30 -5.00
C SER A 221 2.74 -25.18 -4.72
N ASP A 222 1.64 -24.93 -5.40
CA ASP A 222 0.40 -25.72 -5.27
C ASP A 222 0.61 -27.16 -5.76
N SER A 223 1.28 -27.34 -6.90
CA SER A 223 1.61 -28.64 -7.45
C SER A 223 2.57 -29.44 -6.56
N MET A 224 3.57 -28.78 -5.97
CA MET A 224 4.51 -29.40 -5.02
C MET A 224 3.80 -29.86 -3.74
N ILE A 225 2.91 -29.05 -3.18
CA ILE A 225 2.11 -29.43 -2.00
C ILE A 225 1.26 -30.66 -2.30
N ASN A 226 0.61 -30.68 -3.47
CA ASN A 226 -0.21 -31.82 -3.88
C ASN A 226 0.64 -33.09 -4.08
N PHE A 227 1.80 -32.95 -4.71
CA PHE A 227 2.74 -34.07 -4.91
C PHE A 227 3.22 -34.66 -3.57
N ILE A 228 3.59 -33.79 -2.62
CA ILE A 228 4.04 -34.23 -1.29
C ILE A 228 2.89 -34.88 -0.50
N ASN A 229 1.67 -34.36 -0.64
CA ASN A 229 0.50 -34.87 0.08
C ASN A 229 -0.21 -36.02 -0.64
N SER A 230 0.06 -36.23 -1.92
CA SER A 230 -0.41 -37.40 -2.66
C SER A 230 0.41 -38.61 -2.22
N LYS A 231 -0.11 -39.28 -1.19
CA LYS A 231 0.42 -40.60 -0.87
C LYS A 231 0.17 -41.50 -2.07
N PRO A 232 1.15 -42.34 -2.44
CA PRO A 232 0.98 -43.31 -3.48
C PRO A 232 -0.13 -44.29 -3.18
#